data_972f20312637af03946de7dc1ebeda01
#
_entry.id   972f20312637af03946de7dc1ebeda01
#
_cell.length_a   1.000
_cell.length_b   1.000
_cell.length_c   1.000
_cell.angle_alpha   90.00
_cell.angle_beta   90.00
_cell.angle_gamma   90.00
#
_symmetry.space_group_name_H-M   'P 1'
#
loop_
_entity.id
_entity.type
_entity.pdbx_description
1 polymer ?
#
loop_
_entity_poly.entity_id
_entity_poly.type
_entity_poly.pdbx_seq_one_letter_code
_entity_poly.pdbx_strand_id
1 'polypeptide(L)'
;MQGLLQPPELLTQPKRSGERVLLVRLPCNPIFPIGPIYLADHLHKCFPGIPQRILDLAALPVLDVHRVLRITIDQFRPTLLVFSWRDIQIYAPVDGRGGNPLQNSFEVFYARNPLKRLHGALGGLRLMTSHYGELSRNQALVRRGLRQARRHRPEARAVLGGGAVSVFYEQLGRSLPKGTIVSVGEGEPLLEKLLLGQSLDGERCFVVGEPPRPGLIHEQPESRPKTACDYDYIASIWPQLDWYLEGGDFYVGVQTKRGCPHNCCYCVYTAVEGKQVRLNPVQSVVSEMRQLYDRGVRGFWFTDAQFIPAKRYIEDAKELLRAIKAEGLTDIRWAAYIRADNLDPELAQLMVETGMS
;
A
#
# COMPACT_ATOMS: atom_id res chain seq x y z
N MET A 1 10.34 30.47 -12.67
CA MET A 1 8.93 30.57 -13.08
C MET A 1 8.15 29.56 -12.29
N GLN A 2 7.42 30.04 -11.29
CA GLN A 2 6.59 29.23 -10.41
C GLN A 2 5.37 28.77 -11.20
N GLY A 3 5.41 27.53 -11.72
CA GLY A 3 4.22 26.83 -12.13
C GLY A 3 3.46 26.41 -10.87
N LEU A 4 2.50 27.21 -10.44
CA LEU A 4 1.49 26.81 -9.48
C LEU A 4 0.87 25.51 -9.98
N LEU A 5 1.15 24.38 -9.29
CA LEU A 5 0.46 23.13 -9.47
C LEU A 5 -1.01 23.43 -9.17
N GLN A 6 -1.83 23.51 -10.21
CA GLN A 6 -3.27 23.59 -10.03
C GLN A 6 -3.71 22.31 -9.28
N PRO A 7 -4.57 22.43 -8.27
CA PRO A 7 -5.21 21.26 -7.67
C PRO A 7 -5.87 20.45 -8.80
N PRO A 8 -5.95 19.12 -8.67
CA PRO A 8 -6.64 18.31 -9.66
C PRO A 8 -7.99 18.98 -9.94
N GLU A 9 -8.27 19.24 -11.23
CA GLU A 9 -9.58 19.79 -11.62
C GLU A 9 -10.64 19.00 -10.88
N LEU A 10 -11.51 19.70 -10.15
CA LEU A 10 -12.63 19.12 -9.42
C LEU A 10 -13.41 18.27 -10.43
N LEU A 11 -13.14 16.98 -10.44
CA LEU A 11 -13.82 16.07 -11.32
C LEU A 11 -15.27 16.01 -10.89
N THR A 12 -16.11 16.41 -11.80
CA THR A 12 -17.55 16.50 -11.64
C THR A 12 -18.15 15.16 -11.27
N GLN A 13 -19.12 15.15 -10.43
CA GLN A 13 -19.96 14.09 -9.87
C GLN A 13 -19.80 12.66 -10.46
N PRO A 14 -19.79 11.62 -9.62
CA PRO A 14 -19.71 10.25 -10.10
C PRO A 14 -20.89 9.95 -11.04
N LYS A 15 -20.67 9.10 -12.04
CA LYS A 15 -21.71 8.72 -13.02
C LYS A 15 -22.96 8.12 -12.38
N ARG A 16 -22.79 7.47 -11.23
CA ARG A 16 -23.88 6.85 -10.47
C ARG A 16 -24.15 7.65 -9.21
N SER A 17 -25.38 8.07 -8.99
CA SER A 17 -25.79 8.62 -7.72
C SER A 17 -25.74 7.56 -6.62
N GLY A 18 -25.33 7.96 -5.40
CA GLY A 18 -25.32 7.08 -4.24
C GLY A 18 -24.14 6.11 -4.16
N GLU A 19 -23.02 6.39 -4.88
CA GLU A 19 -21.77 5.63 -4.72
C GLU A 19 -21.27 5.75 -3.26
N ARG A 20 -20.79 4.61 -2.75
CA ARG A 20 -20.20 4.45 -1.40
C ARG A 20 -19.00 3.54 -1.49
N VAL A 21 -17.82 4.00 -1.11
CA VAL A 21 -16.56 3.28 -1.29
C VAL A 21 -16.07 2.72 0.05
N LEU A 22 -15.94 1.39 0.13
CA LEU A 22 -15.31 0.71 1.26
C LEU A 22 -13.94 0.20 0.86
N LEU A 23 -12.88 0.83 1.42
CA LEU A 23 -11.51 0.39 1.25
C LEU A 23 -11.19 -0.64 2.34
N VAL A 24 -10.84 -1.85 1.94
CA VAL A 24 -10.58 -2.97 2.86
C VAL A 24 -9.15 -3.42 2.71
N ARG A 25 -8.33 -3.23 3.73
CA ARG A 25 -7.03 -3.89 3.78
C ARG A 25 -7.22 -5.33 4.24
N LEU A 26 -6.76 -6.26 3.42
CA LEU A 26 -6.80 -7.69 3.75
C LEU A 26 -5.79 -8.04 4.85
N PRO A 27 -6.02 -9.10 5.62
CA PRO A 27 -5.08 -9.57 6.63
C PRO A 27 -3.67 -9.76 6.07
N CYS A 28 -2.71 -9.13 6.68
CA CYS A 28 -1.29 -9.17 6.40
C CYS A 28 -0.54 -8.66 7.64
N ASN A 29 0.78 -8.43 7.55
CA ASN A 29 1.50 -7.79 8.66
C ASN A 29 0.90 -6.41 8.99
N PRO A 30 0.63 -6.13 10.28
CA PRO A 30 0.02 -4.88 10.72
C PRO A 30 1.04 -3.74 10.71
N ILE A 31 1.37 -3.22 9.55
CA ILE A 31 2.15 -2.01 9.37
C ILE A 31 1.23 -0.90 8.87
N PHE A 32 1.67 0.34 8.95
CA PHE A 32 0.88 1.50 8.53
C PHE A 32 0.36 1.35 7.09
N PRO A 33 -0.98 1.40 6.85
CA PRO A 33 -1.59 1.03 5.58
C PRO A 33 -1.63 2.19 4.57
N ILE A 34 -0.48 2.67 4.14
CA ILE A 34 -0.34 3.85 3.27
C ILE A 34 -1.17 3.77 1.97
N GLY A 35 -1.28 2.60 1.34
CA GLY A 35 -2.02 2.43 0.09
C GLY A 35 -3.50 2.78 0.21
N PRO A 36 -4.28 2.15 1.09
CA PRO A 36 -5.67 2.52 1.34
C PRO A 36 -5.87 3.98 1.76
N ILE A 37 -4.95 4.54 2.57
CA ILE A 37 -5.02 5.94 3.00
C ILE A 37 -4.90 6.87 1.79
N TYR A 38 -3.90 6.66 0.96
CA TYR A 38 -3.67 7.50 -0.22
C TYR A 38 -4.76 7.38 -1.27
N LEU A 39 -5.33 6.18 -1.45
CA LEU A 39 -6.49 6.02 -2.32
C LEU A 39 -7.72 6.75 -1.78
N ALA A 40 -7.95 6.71 -0.47
CA ALA A 40 -9.07 7.41 0.16
C ALA A 40 -8.93 8.93 0.04
N ASP A 41 -7.74 9.47 0.35
CA ASP A 41 -7.42 10.88 0.21
C ASP A 41 -7.58 11.37 -1.23
N HIS A 42 -7.04 10.58 -2.18
CA HIS A 42 -7.18 10.87 -3.61
C HIS A 42 -8.64 10.92 -4.06
N LEU A 43 -9.43 9.92 -3.67
CA LEU A 43 -10.86 9.90 -4.00
C LEU A 43 -11.63 11.02 -3.31
N HIS A 44 -11.24 11.43 -2.10
CA HIS A 44 -11.85 12.57 -1.41
C HIS A 44 -11.62 13.88 -2.19
N LYS A 45 -10.41 14.10 -2.67
CA LYS A 45 -10.04 15.29 -3.45
C LYS A 45 -10.72 15.34 -4.81
N CYS A 46 -10.84 14.17 -5.47
CA CYS A 46 -11.51 14.09 -6.78
C CYS A 46 -13.04 14.07 -6.67
N PHE A 47 -13.58 13.48 -5.61
CA PHE A 47 -15.01 13.23 -5.42
C PHE A 47 -15.44 13.52 -3.96
N PRO A 48 -15.42 14.78 -3.50
CA PRO A 48 -15.61 15.12 -2.09
C PRO A 48 -16.96 14.71 -1.51
N GLY A 49 -17.97 14.46 -2.36
CA GLY A 49 -19.30 14.03 -1.94
C GLY A 49 -19.49 12.51 -1.80
N ILE A 50 -18.51 11.68 -2.15
CA ILE A 50 -18.64 10.22 -2.05
C ILE A 50 -18.35 9.78 -0.61
N PRO A 51 -19.31 9.12 0.10
CA PRO A 51 -19.02 8.51 1.38
C PRO A 51 -17.96 7.42 1.26
N GLN A 52 -16.94 7.50 2.10
CA GLN A 52 -15.85 6.53 2.16
C GLN A 52 -15.71 5.95 3.56
N ARG A 53 -15.13 4.75 3.64
CA ARG A 53 -14.70 4.13 4.90
C ARG A 53 -13.47 3.27 4.64
N ILE A 54 -12.50 3.33 5.55
CA ILE A 54 -11.37 2.39 5.58
C ILE A 54 -11.65 1.32 6.63
N LEU A 55 -11.41 0.06 6.28
CA LEU A 55 -11.44 -1.08 7.18
C LEU A 55 -10.12 -1.82 7.10
N ASP A 56 -9.34 -1.77 8.16
CA ASP A 56 -8.08 -2.52 8.25
C ASP A 56 -8.30 -3.85 8.97
N LEU A 57 -8.32 -4.94 8.20
CA LEU A 57 -8.44 -6.29 8.75
C LEU A 57 -7.10 -6.84 9.26
N ALA A 58 -5.97 -6.21 8.90
CA ALA A 58 -4.66 -6.62 9.40
C ALA A 58 -4.45 -6.25 10.87
N ALA A 59 -5.13 -5.22 11.37
CA ALA A 59 -5.11 -4.80 12.77
C ALA A 59 -6.03 -5.64 13.67
N LEU A 60 -6.74 -6.63 13.12
CA LEU A 60 -7.73 -7.43 13.85
C LEU A 60 -7.26 -8.86 14.11
N PRO A 61 -7.73 -9.50 15.20
CA PRO A 61 -7.56 -10.93 15.38
C PRO A 61 -8.13 -11.74 14.22
N VAL A 62 -7.40 -12.76 13.76
CA VAL A 62 -7.75 -13.56 12.58
C VAL A 62 -9.16 -14.16 12.66
N LEU A 63 -9.62 -14.53 13.86
CA LEU A 63 -10.96 -15.11 14.08
C LEU A 63 -12.10 -14.10 13.85
N ASP A 64 -11.82 -12.81 13.98
CA ASP A 64 -12.82 -11.75 13.88
C ASP A 64 -12.99 -11.15 12.49
N VAL A 65 -12.01 -11.32 11.60
CA VAL A 65 -11.97 -10.62 10.30
C VAL A 65 -13.23 -10.83 9.45
N HIS A 66 -13.77 -12.05 9.42
CA HIS A 66 -15.00 -12.33 8.67
C HIS A 66 -16.24 -11.68 9.26
N ARG A 67 -16.34 -11.69 10.60
CA ARG A 67 -17.44 -11.08 11.33
C ARG A 67 -17.45 -9.57 11.16
N VAL A 68 -16.29 -8.95 11.36
CA VAL A 68 -16.13 -7.49 11.26
C VAL A 68 -16.37 -7.01 9.83
N LEU A 69 -15.81 -7.68 8.82
CA LEU A 69 -16.08 -7.35 7.42
C LEU A 69 -17.59 -7.39 7.10
N ARG A 70 -18.28 -8.44 7.54
CA ARG A 70 -19.74 -8.57 7.32
C ARG A 70 -20.50 -7.42 7.98
N ILE A 71 -20.25 -7.16 9.26
CA ILE A 71 -20.93 -6.08 10.01
C ILE A 71 -20.70 -4.73 9.34
N THR A 72 -19.44 -4.46 8.94
CA THR A 72 -19.09 -3.20 8.27
C THR A 72 -19.84 -3.05 6.94
N ILE A 73 -19.93 -4.12 6.14
CA ILE A 73 -20.68 -4.09 4.88
C ILE A 73 -22.18 -3.88 5.13
N ASP A 74 -22.77 -4.56 6.11
CA ASP A 74 -24.20 -4.44 6.43
C ASP A 74 -24.56 -3.02 6.88
N GLN A 75 -23.70 -2.39 7.67
CA GLN A 75 -23.89 -1.00 8.14
C GLN A 75 -23.61 0.04 7.06
N PHE A 76 -22.51 -0.12 6.34
CA PHE A 76 -22.05 0.88 5.38
C PHE A 76 -22.71 0.74 4.01
N ARG A 77 -23.17 -0.46 3.60
CA ARG A 77 -23.84 -0.78 2.32
C ARG A 77 -23.05 -0.24 1.10
N PRO A 78 -21.80 -0.66 0.90
CA PRO A 78 -20.95 -0.14 -0.17
C PRO A 78 -21.46 -0.54 -1.55
N THR A 79 -21.27 0.34 -2.54
CA THR A 79 -21.45 0.05 -3.97
C THR A 79 -20.12 -0.35 -4.62
N LEU A 80 -19.00 0.07 -4.02
CA LEU A 80 -17.65 -0.26 -4.46
C LEU A 80 -16.82 -0.75 -3.26
N LEU A 81 -16.34 -1.99 -3.36
CA LEU A 81 -15.38 -2.56 -2.41
C LEU A 81 -13.99 -2.54 -3.06
N VAL A 82 -13.04 -1.88 -2.41
CA VAL A 82 -11.64 -1.83 -2.86
C VAL A 82 -10.80 -2.63 -1.88
N PHE A 83 -10.42 -3.84 -2.28
CA PHE A 83 -9.57 -4.69 -1.47
C PHE A 83 -8.10 -4.42 -1.77
N SER A 84 -7.31 -4.13 -0.74
CA SER A 84 -5.87 -3.96 -0.81
C SER A 84 -5.16 -5.16 -0.21
N TRP A 85 -4.37 -5.86 -1.04
CA TRP A 85 -3.49 -6.95 -0.60
C TRP A 85 -2.04 -6.51 -0.76
N ARG A 86 -1.44 -6.11 0.34
CA ARG A 86 -0.13 -5.49 0.30
C ARG A 86 1.02 -6.47 0.24
N ASP A 87 0.94 -7.58 0.97
CA ASP A 87 2.10 -8.38 1.28
C ASP A 87 2.73 -8.97 0.01
N ILE A 88 3.88 -8.39 -0.36
CA ILE A 88 4.74 -8.85 -1.44
C ILE A 88 5.70 -9.93 -0.90
N GLN A 89 6.00 -9.85 0.39
CA GLN A 89 6.95 -10.70 1.08
C GLN A 89 6.19 -11.75 1.87
N ILE A 90 5.66 -12.74 1.16
CA ILE A 90 4.94 -13.87 1.74
C ILE A 90 5.78 -14.61 2.80
N TYR A 91 7.10 -14.48 2.74
CA TYR A 91 8.07 -15.13 3.62
C TYR A 91 8.88 -14.17 4.47
N ALA A 92 8.57 -12.86 4.48
CA ALA A 92 9.28 -11.96 5.37
C ALA A 92 9.00 -12.33 6.83
N PRO A 93 10.03 -12.48 7.66
CA PRO A 93 9.81 -12.73 9.07
C PRO A 93 9.06 -11.57 9.68
N VAL A 94 7.94 -11.89 10.27
CA VAL A 94 7.20 -10.97 11.13
C VAL A 94 8.01 -10.85 12.39
N ASP A 95 8.60 -9.70 12.63
CA ASP A 95 9.32 -9.29 13.84
C ASP A 95 10.31 -10.30 14.46
N GLY A 96 11.34 -9.80 15.09
CA GLY A 96 12.43 -10.59 15.68
C GLY A 96 12.09 -11.38 16.94
N ARG A 97 10.82 -11.67 17.23
CA ARG A 97 10.42 -12.31 18.51
C ARG A 97 10.36 -13.84 18.50
N GLY A 98 10.57 -14.50 17.36
CA GLY A 98 10.33 -15.94 17.29
C GLY A 98 11.28 -16.77 16.43
N GLY A 99 12.45 -16.26 16.06
CA GLY A 99 13.31 -16.87 15.03
C GLY A 99 12.69 -16.75 13.65
N ASN A 100 13.53 -16.71 12.63
CA ASN A 100 13.06 -16.61 11.24
C ASN A 100 12.52 -17.97 10.76
N PRO A 101 11.20 -18.18 10.57
CA PRO A 101 10.66 -19.47 10.13
C PRO A 101 11.25 -19.94 8.81
N LEU A 102 11.63 -19.01 7.94
CA LEU A 102 12.29 -19.29 6.68
C LEU A 102 13.72 -19.80 6.94
N GLN A 103 14.47 -19.14 7.80
CA GLN A 103 15.82 -19.57 8.16
C GLN A 103 15.81 -20.97 8.81
N ASN A 104 14.86 -21.21 9.70
CA ASN A 104 14.70 -22.52 10.33
C ASN A 104 14.35 -23.60 9.28
N SER A 105 13.55 -23.28 8.26
CA SER A 105 13.23 -24.24 7.21
C SER A 105 14.44 -24.65 6.36
N PHE A 106 15.44 -23.77 6.22
CA PHE A 106 16.69 -24.11 5.53
C PHE A 106 17.55 -25.16 6.25
N GLU A 107 17.32 -25.40 7.53
CA GLU A 107 18.00 -26.48 8.26
C GLU A 107 17.79 -27.86 7.62
N VAL A 108 16.71 -28.06 6.86
CA VAL A 108 16.48 -29.27 6.05
C VAL A 108 17.66 -29.55 5.13
N PHE A 109 18.23 -28.52 4.54
CA PHE A 109 19.26 -28.65 3.51
C PHE A 109 20.69 -28.64 4.08
N TYR A 110 20.92 -27.85 5.15
CA TYR A 110 22.27 -27.53 5.61
C TYR A 110 22.64 -28.14 6.95
N ALA A 111 21.67 -28.55 7.78
CA ALA A 111 21.99 -29.14 9.07
C ALA A 111 22.58 -30.56 8.94
N ARG A 112 23.70 -30.85 9.61
CA ARG A 112 24.27 -32.18 9.72
C ARG A 112 23.50 -33.08 10.67
N ASN A 113 22.86 -32.50 11.70
CA ASN A 113 22.10 -33.24 12.71
C ASN A 113 20.71 -33.61 12.18
N PRO A 114 20.31 -34.91 12.15
CA PRO A 114 19.01 -35.34 11.64
C PRO A 114 17.81 -34.73 12.40
N LEU A 115 17.94 -34.48 13.70
CA LEU A 115 16.87 -33.82 14.48
C LEU A 115 16.66 -32.37 14.05
N LYS A 116 17.74 -31.64 13.74
CA LYS A 116 17.63 -30.28 13.17
C LYS A 116 17.00 -30.29 11.77
N ARG A 117 17.34 -31.30 10.95
CA ARG A 117 16.71 -31.48 9.63
C ARG A 117 15.20 -31.72 9.76
N LEU A 118 14.80 -32.58 10.71
CA LEU A 118 13.37 -32.82 10.96
C LEU A 118 12.66 -31.56 11.45
N HIS A 119 13.28 -30.82 12.37
CA HIS A 119 12.76 -29.52 12.85
C HIS A 119 12.62 -28.54 11.67
N GLY A 120 13.61 -28.44 10.78
CA GLY A 120 13.57 -27.62 9.58
C GLY A 120 12.42 -28.05 8.63
N ALA A 121 12.21 -29.36 8.43
CA ALA A 121 11.12 -29.88 7.60
C ALA A 121 9.74 -29.50 8.16
N LEU A 122 9.55 -29.66 9.47
CA LEU A 122 8.31 -29.25 10.16
C LEU A 122 8.11 -27.73 10.09
N GLY A 123 9.17 -26.94 10.23
CA GLY A 123 9.16 -25.48 10.05
C GLY A 123 8.73 -25.09 8.62
N GLY A 124 9.28 -25.73 7.61
CA GLY A 124 8.93 -25.52 6.21
C GLY A 124 7.47 -25.89 5.93
N LEU A 125 7.00 -27.03 6.43
CA LEU A 125 5.61 -27.45 6.28
C LEU A 125 4.65 -26.45 6.96
N ARG A 126 4.98 -26.00 8.16
CA ARG A 126 4.20 -24.98 8.88
C ARG A 126 4.15 -23.67 8.11
N LEU A 127 5.27 -23.23 7.54
CA LEU A 127 5.34 -22.03 6.72
C LEU A 127 4.45 -22.15 5.48
N MET A 128 4.53 -23.26 4.76
CA MET A 128 3.69 -23.51 3.58
C MET A 128 2.19 -23.55 3.94
N THR A 129 1.82 -24.27 4.99
CA THR A 129 0.40 -24.36 5.40
C THR A 129 -0.14 -23.00 5.86
N SER A 130 0.66 -22.20 6.56
CA SER A 130 0.30 -20.85 6.95
C SER A 130 0.08 -19.96 5.72
N HIS A 131 0.98 -20.03 4.75
CA HIS A 131 0.89 -19.26 3.51
C HIS A 131 -0.36 -19.63 2.68
N TYR A 132 -0.60 -20.92 2.44
CA TYR A 132 -1.81 -21.34 1.72
C TYR A 132 -3.09 -21.01 2.50
N GLY A 133 -3.04 -21.06 3.83
CA GLY A 133 -4.13 -20.66 4.71
C GLY A 133 -4.45 -19.16 4.56
N GLU A 134 -3.43 -18.30 4.51
CA GLU A 134 -3.58 -16.87 4.29
C GLU A 134 -4.15 -16.56 2.90
N LEU A 135 -3.59 -17.17 1.86
CA LEU A 135 -4.07 -17.04 0.50
C LEU A 135 -5.57 -17.40 0.40
N SER A 136 -5.95 -18.57 0.91
CA SER A 136 -7.33 -19.05 0.89
C SER A 136 -8.26 -18.14 1.70
N ARG A 137 -7.83 -17.65 2.85
CA ARG A 137 -8.59 -16.73 3.70
C ARG A 137 -8.84 -15.41 2.99
N ASN A 138 -7.80 -14.79 2.43
CA ASN A 138 -7.90 -13.50 1.76
C ASN A 138 -8.82 -13.59 0.53
N GLN A 139 -8.70 -14.64 -0.27
CA GLN A 139 -9.63 -14.89 -1.38
C GLN A 139 -11.06 -15.13 -0.90
N ALA A 140 -11.24 -15.82 0.23
CA ALA A 140 -12.57 -16.03 0.81
C ALA A 140 -13.18 -14.72 1.34
N LEU A 141 -12.38 -13.81 1.89
CA LEU A 141 -12.83 -12.48 2.32
C LEU A 141 -13.35 -11.67 1.13
N VAL A 142 -12.63 -11.63 0.01
CA VAL A 142 -13.08 -10.94 -1.22
C VAL A 142 -14.40 -11.54 -1.71
N ARG A 143 -14.48 -12.89 -1.85
CA ARG A 143 -15.70 -13.56 -2.32
C ARG A 143 -16.90 -13.33 -1.41
N ARG A 144 -16.71 -13.45 -0.09
CA ARG A 144 -17.79 -13.26 0.90
C ARG A 144 -18.19 -11.81 1.00
N GLY A 145 -17.20 -10.88 0.99
CA GLY A 145 -17.46 -9.44 1.03
C GLY A 145 -18.31 -8.97 -0.15
N LEU A 146 -17.92 -9.33 -1.38
CA LEU A 146 -18.69 -8.97 -2.57
C LEU A 146 -20.10 -9.59 -2.56
N ARG A 147 -20.22 -10.87 -2.15
CA ARG A 147 -21.52 -11.53 -2.03
C ARG A 147 -22.41 -10.83 -0.99
N GLN A 148 -21.85 -10.44 0.15
CA GLN A 148 -22.58 -9.70 1.19
C GLN A 148 -23.03 -8.33 0.72
N ALA A 149 -22.14 -7.57 0.04
CA ALA A 149 -22.48 -6.26 -0.49
C ALA A 149 -23.62 -6.34 -1.52
N ARG A 150 -23.61 -7.35 -2.40
CA ARG A 150 -24.67 -7.56 -3.40
C ARG A 150 -26.04 -7.92 -2.83
N ARG A 151 -26.12 -8.36 -1.57
CA ARG A 151 -27.42 -8.53 -0.89
C ARG A 151 -28.12 -7.20 -0.63
N HIS A 152 -27.36 -6.12 -0.41
CA HIS A 152 -27.87 -4.78 -0.15
C HIS A 152 -27.89 -3.91 -1.42
N ARG A 153 -26.89 -4.13 -2.29
CA ARG A 153 -26.65 -3.38 -3.52
C ARG A 153 -26.29 -4.39 -4.63
N PRO A 154 -27.29 -4.90 -5.39
CA PRO A 154 -27.03 -5.90 -6.45
C PRO A 154 -25.96 -5.46 -7.46
N GLU A 155 -25.85 -4.14 -7.69
CA GLU A 155 -24.87 -3.50 -8.55
C GLU A 155 -23.44 -3.39 -7.95
N ALA A 156 -23.23 -3.85 -6.71
CA ALA A 156 -21.94 -3.71 -6.02
C ALA A 156 -20.81 -4.39 -6.81
N ARG A 157 -19.70 -3.66 -6.92
CA ARG A 157 -18.48 -4.03 -7.63
C ARG A 157 -17.35 -4.26 -6.65
N ALA A 158 -16.35 -5.04 -7.07
CA ALA A 158 -15.12 -5.21 -6.30
C ALA A 158 -13.90 -4.96 -7.17
N VAL A 159 -12.95 -4.24 -6.60
CA VAL A 159 -11.58 -4.07 -7.11
C VAL A 159 -10.64 -4.77 -6.14
N LEU A 160 -9.69 -5.53 -6.64
CA LEU A 160 -8.59 -6.11 -5.85
C LEU A 160 -7.27 -5.55 -6.39
N GLY A 161 -6.49 -4.92 -5.51
CA GLY A 161 -5.19 -4.32 -5.84
C GLY A 161 -4.19 -4.46 -4.71
N GLY A 162 -3.08 -3.76 -4.82
CA GLY A 162 -1.96 -3.74 -3.87
C GLY A 162 -0.74 -4.50 -4.35
N GLY A 163 0.36 -4.43 -3.59
CA GLY A 163 1.66 -4.93 -4.00
C GLY A 163 1.68 -6.41 -4.36
N ALA A 164 1.06 -7.28 -3.54
CA ALA A 164 0.98 -8.71 -3.84
C ALA A 164 0.21 -8.98 -5.14
N VAL A 165 -0.87 -8.24 -5.36
CA VAL A 165 -1.70 -8.39 -6.56
C VAL A 165 -0.94 -7.94 -7.80
N SER A 166 -0.20 -6.84 -7.70
CA SER A 166 0.59 -6.31 -8.82
C SER A 166 1.65 -7.31 -9.32
N VAL A 167 2.14 -8.18 -8.45
CA VAL A 167 3.14 -9.21 -8.80
C VAL A 167 2.49 -10.53 -9.20
N PHE A 168 1.43 -10.96 -8.49
CA PHE A 168 0.81 -12.27 -8.64
C PHE A 168 -0.62 -12.21 -9.20
N TYR A 169 -0.91 -11.21 -10.02
CA TYR A 169 -2.27 -10.92 -10.51
C TYR A 169 -2.94 -12.11 -11.20
N GLU A 170 -2.21 -12.91 -11.98
CA GLU A 170 -2.78 -14.07 -12.66
C GLU A 170 -3.23 -15.16 -11.69
N GLN A 171 -2.38 -15.48 -10.71
CA GLN A 171 -2.63 -16.54 -9.73
C GLN A 171 -3.75 -16.12 -8.76
N LEU A 172 -3.70 -14.88 -8.29
CA LEU A 172 -4.66 -14.35 -7.33
C LEU A 172 -6.03 -14.13 -7.97
N GLY A 173 -6.07 -13.72 -9.24
CA GLY A 173 -7.31 -13.45 -9.97
C GLY A 173 -8.14 -14.70 -10.27
N ARG A 174 -7.51 -15.85 -10.54
CA ARG A 174 -8.20 -17.09 -11.01
C ARG A 174 -9.31 -17.59 -10.10
N SER A 175 -9.20 -17.37 -8.79
CA SER A 175 -10.16 -17.88 -7.80
C SER A 175 -11.17 -16.85 -7.32
N LEU A 176 -11.18 -15.66 -7.90
CA LEU A 176 -12.08 -14.58 -7.53
C LEU A 176 -13.43 -14.70 -8.28
N PRO A 177 -14.50 -14.06 -7.78
CA PRO A 177 -15.77 -13.99 -8.49
C PRO A 177 -15.62 -13.32 -9.86
N LYS A 178 -16.30 -13.84 -10.88
CA LYS A 178 -16.38 -13.18 -12.19
C LYS A 178 -16.85 -11.74 -12.06
N GLY A 179 -16.27 -10.84 -12.85
CA GLY A 179 -16.56 -9.43 -12.79
C GLY A 179 -15.81 -8.66 -11.67
N THR A 180 -14.93 -9.34 -10.89
CA THR A 180 -13.99 -8.62 -10.02
C THR A 180 -12.91 -7.97 -10.90
N ILE A 181 -12.61 -6.70 -10.65
CA ILE A 181 -11.56 -5.96 -11.34
C ILE A 181 -10.26 -6.18 -10.57
N VAL A 182 -9.21 -6.62 -11.26
CA VAL A 182 -7.87 -6.80 -10.68
C VAL A 182 -7.00 -5.66 -11.16
N SER A 183 -6.54 -4.83 -10.22
CA SER A 183 -5.67 -3.68 -10.48
C SER A 183 -4.21 -4.07 -10.33
N VAL A 184 -3.39 -3.76 -11.31
CA VAL A 184 -1.94 -4.03 -11.32
C VAL A 184 -1.19 -2.72 -11.21
N GLY A 185 -0.46 -2.52 -10.13
CA GLY A 185 0.25 -1.26 -9.84
C GLY A 185 -0.62 -0.26 -9.09
N GLU A 186 -0.65 0.98 -9.56
CA GLU A 186 -1.33 2.09 -8.91
C GLU A 186 -2.83 2.07 -9.17
N GLY A 187 -3.62 2.36 -8.15
CA GLY A 187 -5.08 2.23 -8.21
C GLY A 187 -5.82 3.54 -8.46
N GLU A 188 -5.17 4.68 -8.32
CA GLU A 188 -5.79 5.99 -8.38
C GLU A 188 -6.49 6.23 -9.74
N PRO A 189 -5.81 6.10 -10.90
CA PRO A 189 -6.45 6.34 -12.20
C PRO A 189 -7.59 5.35 -12.50
N LEU A 190 -7.40 4.09 -12.10
CA LEU A 190 -8.42 3.06 -12.26
C LEU A 190 -9.71 3.39 -11.51
N LEU A 191 -9.58 3.81 -10.24
CA LEU A 191 -10.73 4.16 -9.42
C LEU A 191 -11.45 5.42 -9.91
N GLU A 192 -10.70 6.42 -10.38
CA GLU A 192 -11.29 7.60 -11.03
C GLU A 192 -12.16 7.20 -12.22
N LYS A 193 -11.59 6.47 -13.19
CA LYS A 193 -12.33 6.02 -14.40
C LYS A 193 -13.53 5.17 -14.03
N LEU A 194 -13.38 4.30 -13.04
CA LEU A 194 -14.48 3.43 -12.59
C LEU A 194 -15.64 4.23 -11.99
N LEU A 195 -15.37 5.28 -11.21
CA LEU A 195 -16.39 6.15 -10.63
C LEU A 195 -17.01 7.08 -11.67
N LEU A 196 -16.23 7.54 -12.64
CA LEU A 196 -16.74 8.31 -13.79
C LEU A 196 -17.50 7.44 -14.80
N GLY A 197 -17.43 6.11 -14.65
CA GLY A 197 -18.01 5.13 -15.59
C GLY A 197 -17.41 5.22 -16.98
N GLN A 198 -16.14 5.57 -17.04
CA GLN A 198 -15.34 5.56 -18.27
C GLN A 198 -14.87 4.15 -18.61
N SER A 199 -14.41 3.94 -19.85
CA SER A 199 -13.76 2.70 -20.23
C SER A 199 -12.48 2.47 -19.43
N LEU A 200 -12.24 1.22 -19.06
CA LEU A 200 -10.99 0.78 -18.42
C LEU A 200 -9.94 0.33 -19.45
N ASP A 201 -10.22 0.52 -20.72
CA ASP A 201 -9.26 0.24 -21.79
C ASP A 201 -8.00 1.08 -21.60
N GLY A 202 -6.84 0.45 -21.75
CA GLY A 202 -5.56 1.10 -21.49
C GLY A 202 -5.11 1.12 -20.01
N GLU A 203 -6.02 0.83 -19.05
CA GLU A 203 -5.62 0.71 -17.63
C GLU A 203 -4.86 -0.59 -17.36
N ARG A 204 -3.99 -0.54 -16.35
CA ARG A 204 -3.26 -1.72 -15.85
C ARG A 204 -4.18 -2.60 -15.00
N CYS A 205 -5.22 -3.15 -15.61
CA CYS A 205 -6.19 -4.00 -14.95
C CYS A 205 -6.76 -5.05 -15.90
N PHE A 206 -7.45 -6.02 -15.34
CA PHE A 206 -8.29 -6.95 -16.08
C PHE A 206 -9.52 -7.34 -15.25
N VAL A 207 -10.55 -7.84 -15.91
CA VAL A 207 -11.76 -8.33 -15.27
C VAL A 207 -11.71 -9.85 -15.14
N VAL A 208 -11.98 -10.37 -13.96
CA VAL A 208 -11.97 -11.82 -13.72
C VAL A 208 -13.04 -12.51 -14.58
N GLY A 209 -12.62 -13.49 -15.35
CA GLY A 209 -13.42 -14.16 -16.38
C GLY A 209 -12.99 -13.80 -17.80
N GLU A 210 -12.15 -12.78 -17.94
CA GLU A 210 -11.46 -12.40 -19.16
C GLU A 210 -9.96 -12.65 -19.02
N PRO A 211 -9.23 -12.99 -20.07
CA PRO A 211 -7.79 -13.16 -19.99
C PRO A 211 -7.11 -11.80 -19.76
N PRO A 212 -6.08 -11.72 -18.88
CA PRO A 212 -5.28 -10.52 -18.73
C PRO A 212 -4.50 -10.22 -20.02
N ARG A 213 -4.31 -8.93 -20.33
CA ARG A 213 -3.53 -8.51 -21.50
C ARG A 213 -2.06 -8.93 -21.35
N PRO A 214 -1.40 -9.42 -22.40
CA PRO A 214 0.04 -9.68 -22.38
C PRO A 214 0.84 -8.40 -22.06
N GLY A 215 1.87 -8.53 -21.25
CA GLY A 215 2.77 -7.40 -20.93
C GLY A 215 2.25 -6.39 -19.90
N LEU A 216 1.06 -6.59 -19.33
CA LEU A 216 0.41 -5.68 -18.38
C LEU A 216 1.33 -5.19 -17.25
N ILE A 217 2.18 -6.06 -16.71
CA ILE A 217 3.12 -5.75 -15.61
C ILE A 217 4.27 -4.81 -16.04
N HIS A 218 4.57 -4.73 -17.32
CA HIS A 218 5.65 -3.92 -17.86
C HIS A 218 5.22 -2.52 -18.30
N GLU A 219 3.92 -2.27 -18.33
CA GLU A 219 3.39 -0.95 -18.67
C GLU A 219 3.76 0.05 -17.55
N GLN A 220 4.02 1.31 -17.93
CA GLN A 220 4.34 2.35 -16.97
C GLN A 220 3.04 2.89 -16.34
N PRO A 221 3.01 3.10 -15.02
CA PRO A 221 1.86 3.73 -14.40
C PRO A 221 1.79 5.22 -14.74
N GLU A 222 0.57 5.75 -14.84
CA GLU A 222 0.29 7.15 -15.20
C GLU A 222 -0.07 8.03 -14.00
N SER A 223 0.27 7.64 -12.78
CA SER A 223 -0.12 8.44 -11.62
C SER A 223 0.55 9.82 -11.59
N ARG A 224 -0.22 10.80 -11.11
CA ARG A 224 0.25 12.17 -10.91
C ARG A 224 1.05 12.27 -9.60
N PRO A 225 1.92 13.30 -9.45
CA PRO A 225 2.52 13.63 -8.17
C PRO A 225 1.43 13.85 -7.12
N LYS A 226 1.68 13.39 -5.89
CA LYS A 226 0.70 13.51 -4.80
C LYS A 226 0.71 14.91 -4.19
N THR A 227 -0.46 15.34 -3.80
CA THR A 227 -0.61 16.42 -2.80
C THR A 227 -0.51 15.83 -1.40
N ALA A 228 -0.26 16.66 -0.38
CA ALA A 228 -0.25 16.21 1.01
C ALA A 228 -1.55 15.49 1.36
N CYS A 229 -1.45 14.37 2.09
CA CYS A 229 -2.62 13.64 2.57
C CYS A 229 -3.35 14.47 3.63
N ASP A 230 -4.67 14.46 3.60
CA ASP A 230 -5.53 15.10 4.62
C ASP A 230 -5.83 14.09 5.73
N TYR A 231 -5.04 14.14 6.81
CA TYR A 231 -5.21 13.23 7.94
C TYR A 231 -6.41 13.55 8.83
N ASP A 232 -7.00 14.77 8.78
CA ASP A 232 -8.26 15.05 9.46
C ASP A 232 -9.41 14.32 8.77
N TYR A 233 -9.42 14.34 7.44
CA TYR A 233 -10.36 13.53 6.68
C TYR A 233 -10.15 12.04 6.93
N ILE A 234 -8.93 11.54 6.86
CA ILE A 234 -8.62 10.12 7.09
C ILE A 234 -9.09 9.67 8.47
N ALA A 235 -8.85 10.46 9.53
CA ALA A 235 -9.32 10.16 10.87
C ALA A 235 -10.87 10.04 10.93
N SER A 236 -11.58 10.84 10.17
CA SER A 236 -13.04 10.81 10.13
C SER A 236 -13.64 9.53 9.51
N ILE A 237 -12.90 8.87 8.63
CA ILE A 237 -13.34 7.66 7.89
C ILE A 237 -12.66 6.36 8.34
N TRP A 238 -11.65 6.46 9.19
CA TRP A 238 -10.85 5.31 9.64
C TRP A 238 -10.65 5.30 11.17
N PRO A 239 -11.56 4.69 11.93
CA PRO A 239 -11.50 4.68 13.40
C PRO A 239 -10.27 3.98 14.00
N GLN A 240 -9.52 3.20 13.20
CA GLN A 240 -8.33 2.47 13.66
C GLN A 240 -7.03 3.27 13.47
N LEU A 241 -7.09 4.52 12.98
CA LEU A 241 -5.91 5.34 12.74
C LEU A 241 -5.09 5.52 14.02
N ASP A 242 -5.74 5.86 15.14
CA ASP A 242 -5.07 6.14 16.41
C ASP A 242 -4.25 4.95 16.92
N TRP A 243 -4.72 3.72 16.66
CA TRP A 243 -3.95 2.52 17.01
C TRP A 243 -2.54 2.49 16.42
N TYR A 244 -2.35 3.04 15.20
CA TYR A 244 -1.06 3.16 14.55
C TYR A 244 -0.24 4.36 15.01
N LEU A 245 -0.89 5.42 15.49
CA LEU A 245 -0.23 6.66 15.88
C LEU A 245 0.20 6.64 17.36
N GLU A 246 -0.57 6.00 18.24
CA GLU A 246 -0.32 5.95 19.69
C GLU A 246 0.76 4.94 20.08
N GLY A 247 1.08 3.97 19.24
CA GLY A 247 1.95 2.84 19.57
C GLY A 247 3.46 3.16 19.74
N GLY A 248 3.89 4.40 19.58
CA GLY A 248 5.26 4.92 19.88
C GLY A 248 6.45 4.26 19.15
N ASP A 249 6.37 2.96 18.90
CA ASP A 249 7.41 2.14 18.27
C ASP A 249 7.15 1.86 16.78
N PHE A 250 6.00 2.28 16.25
CA PHE A 250 5.68 2.09 14.85
C PHE A 250 6.26 3.22 13.98
N TYR A 251 6.89 2.82 12.90
CA TYR A 251 7.22 3.75 11.84
C TYR A 251 5.99 3.99 10.96
N VAL A 252 5.57 5.25 10.85
CA VAL A 252 4.50 5.66 9.94
C VAL A 252 5.07 5.88 8.56
N GLY A 253 4.45 5.24 7.56
CA GLY A 253 4.89 5.32 6.18
C GLY A 253 4.56 6.68 5.55
N VAL A 254 5.54 7.29 4.91
CA VAL A 254 5.38 8.47 4.04
C VAL A 254 6.08 8.20 2.72
N GLN A 255 5.49 8.60 1.61
CA GLN A 255 6.05 8.37 0.29
C GLN A 255 6.59 9.67 -0.32
N THR A 256 7.90 9.72 -0.59
CA THR A 256 8.54 10.91 -1.18
C THR A 256 8.54 10.87 -2.71
N LYS A 257 8.45 9.68 -3.29
CA LYS A 257 8.39 9.44 -4.74
C LYS A 257 7.85 8.05 -5.06
N ARG A 258 7.60 7.80 -6.31
CA ARG A 258 7.28 6.48 -6.89
C ARG A 258 8.24 6.13 -8.01
N GLY A 259 8.42 4.83 -8.23
CA GLY A 259 9.25 4.29 -9.31
C GLY A 259 10.71 4.11 -8.95
N CYS A 260 11.36 3.17 -9.64
CA CYS A 260 12.78 2.87 -9.46
C CYS A 260 13.40 2.49 -10.82
N PRO A 261 14.50 3.16 -11.25
CA PRO A 261 15.07 2.92 -12.59
C PRO A 261 15.88 1.62 -12.68
N HIS A 262 16.10 0.94 -11.56
CA HIS A 262 16.95 -0.26 -11.51
C HIS A 262 16.21 -1.53 -11.95
N ASN A 263 16.98 -2.50 -12.46
CA ASN A 263 16.52 -3.82 -12.87
C ASN A 263 17.07 -4.92 -11.98
N CYS A 264 16.99 -4.77 -10.67
CA CYS A 264 17.46 -5.78 -9.73
C CYS A 264 16.64 -7.07 -9.90
N CYS A 265 17.30 -8.20 -10.18
CA CYS A 265 16.65 -9.48 -10.49
C CYS A 265 15.75 -10.04 -9.36
N TYR A 266 15.95 -9.59 -8.14
CA TYR A 266 15.19 -10.01 -6.95
C TYR A 266 14.08 -9.04 -6.55
N CYS A 267 14.00 -7.87 -7.20
CA CYS A 267 13.15 -6.78 -6.74
C CYS A 267 11.85 -6.70 -7.54
N VAL A 268 10.74 -6.56 -6.83
CA VAL A 268 9.39 -6.48 -7.42
C VAL A 268 8.85 -5.05 -7.50
N TYR A 269 9.55 -4.07 -6.97
CA TYR A 269 9.07 -2.68 -6.94
C TYR A 269 8.77 -2.09 -8.32
N THR A 270 9.58 -2.44 -9.32
CA THR A 270 9.34 -1.97 -10.70
C THR A 270 8.05 -2.52 -11.31
N ALA A 271 7.59 -3.68 -10.86
CA ALA A 271 6.29 -4.23 -11.25
C ALA A 271 5.12 -3.45 -10.61
N VAL A 272 5.34 -2.88 -9.42
CA VAL A 272 4.32 -2.12 -8.67
C VAL A 272 4.28 -0.67 -9.12
N GLU A 273 5.42 0.03 -9.08
CA GLU A 273 5.53 1.48 -9.25
C GLU A 273 6.10 1.90 -10.62
N GLY A 274 6.56 0.95 -11.42
CA GLY A 274 7.22 1.23 -12.70
C GLY A 274 8.68 1.68 -12.56
N LYS A 275 9.30 2.00 -13.69
CA LYS A 275 10.72 2.40 -13.76
C LYS A 275 10.93 3.91 -13.74
N GLN A 276 9.94 4.69 -14.13
CA GLN A 276 10.03 6.13 -14.14
C GLN A 276 9.91 6.68 -12.72
N VAL A 277 10.93 7.42 -12.28
CA VAL A 277 10.90 8.10 -10.99
C VAL A 277 10.01 9.34 -11.08
N ARG A 278 9.04 9.43 -10.20
CA ARG A 278 8.07 10.53 -10.10
C ARG A 278 8.11 11.07 -8.68
N LEU A 279 8.74 12.25 -8.52
CA LEU A 279 8.89 12.91 -7.23
C LEU A 279 7.55 13.50 -6.77
N ASN A 280 7.26 13.38 -5.49
CA ASN A 280 6.21 14.17 -4.86
C ASN A 280 6.77 15.57 -4.52
N PRO A 281 5.95 16.62 -4.58
CA PRO A 281 6.41 17.95 -4.19
C PRO A 281 6.91 17.96 -2.75
N VAL A 282 8.07 18.56 -2.50
CA VAL A 282 8.71 18.61 -1.18
C VAL A 282 7.74 19.15 -0.12
N GLN A 283 7.03 20.23 -0.41
CA GLN A 283 6.06 20.82 0.50
C GLN A 283 4.89 19.90 0.84
N SER A 284 4.47 19.05 -0.13
CA SER A 284 3.42 18.05 0.14
C SER A 284 3.90 16.99 1.11
N VAL A 285 5.15 16.51 0.96
CA VAL A 285 5.75 15.52 1.86
C VAL A 285 5.92 16.08 3.26
N VAL A 286 6.49 17.30 3.37
CA VAL A 286 6.72 17.97 4.66
C VAL A 286 5.41 18.29 5.37
N SER A 287 4.41 18.78 4.65
CA SER A 287 3.06 19.03 5.21
C SER A 287 2.40 17.76 5.72
N GLU A 288 2.57 16.63 5.02
CA GLU A 288 2.08 15.33 5.47
C GLU A 288 2.80 14.89 6.76
N MET A 289 4.13 15.02 6.81
CA MET A 289 4.90 14.72 8.01
C MET A 289 4.51 15.62 9.18
N ARG A 290 4.25 16.91 8.95
CA ARG A 290 3.79 17.86 9.98
C ARG A 290 2.46 17.44 10.58
N GLN A 291 1.47 17.10 9.76
CA GLN A 291 0.16 16.64 10.25
C GLN A 291 0.29 15.38 11.14
N LEU A 292 1.16 14.44 10.75
CA LEU A 292 1.43 13.24 11.54
C LEU A 292 2.21 13.55 12.82
N TYR A 293 3.18 14.45 12.74
CA TYR A 293 3.97 14.91 13.89
C TYR A 293 3.08 15.58 14.96
N ASP A 294 2.14 16.43 14.52
CA ASP A 294 1.20 17.11 15.42
C ASP A 294 0.24 16.12 16.10
N ARG A 295 0.06 14.92 15.51
CA ARG A 295 -0.65 13.77 16.12
C ARG A 295 0.24 12.85 16.96
N GLY A 296 1.48 13.26 17.27
CA GLY A 296 2.39 12.53 18.13
C GLY A 296 3.34 11.56 17.43
N VAL A 297 3.30 11.43 16.10
CA VAL A 297 4.25 10.56 15.38
C VAL A 297 5.65 11.11 15.45
N ARG A 298 6.61 10.24 15.79
CA ARG A 298 8.06 10.56 15.84
C ARG A 298 8.91 9.60 15.01
N GLY A 299 8.33 8.51 14.52
CA GLY A 299 9.00 7.53 13.67
C GLY A 299 8.41 7.54 12.25
N PHE A 300 9.25 7.77 11.23
CA PHE A 300 8.83 7.81 9.82
C PHE A 300 9.59 6.79 8.98
N TRP A 301 8.87 6.08 8.13
CA TRP A 301 9.45 5.23 7.11
C TRP A 301 9.18 5.82 5.72
N PHE A 302 10.25 6.22 5.01
CA PHE A 302 10.08 6.58 3.61
C PHE A 302 9.89 5.32 2.78
N THR A 303 8.64 5.13 2.32
CA THR A 303 8.17 3.87 1.69
C THR A 303 8.64 3.70 0.25
N ASP A 304 9.50 4.57 -0.22
CA ASP A 304 10.06 4.54 -1.56
C ASP A 304 10.86 3.25 -1.82
N ALA A 305 10.88 2.79 -3.06
CA ALA A 305 11.74 1.68 -3.46
C ALA A 305 13.23 1.95 -3.17
N GLN A 306 13.63 3.21 -3.33
CA GLN A 306 14.95 3.75 -3.00
C GLN A 306 14.81 5.25 -2.70
N PHE A 307 15.32 5.72 -1.57
CA PHE A 307 15.28 7.15 -1.22
C PHE A 307 16.09 8.00 -2.20
N ILE A 308 17.25 7.46 -2.64
CA ILE A 308 18.08 8.10 -3.67
C ILE A 308 18.28 7.10 -4.81
N PRO A 309 17.38 7.04 -5.79
CA PRO A 309 17.43 6.01 -6.81
C PRO A 309 18.59 6.17 -7.81
N ALA A 310 19.16 7.37 -7.96
CA ALA A 310 20.35 7.62 -8.76
C ALA A 310 21.01 8.94 -8.32
N LYS A 311 22.28 9.15 -8.66
CA LYS A 311 23.06 10.36 -8.29
C LYS A 311 22.37 11.68 -8.67
N ARG A 312 21.66 11.72 -9.79
CA ARG A 312 20.91 12.91 -10.22
C ARG A 312 19.79 13.35 -9.26
N TYR A 313 19.37 12.49 -8.32
CA TYR A 313 18.34 12.79 -7.32
C TYR A 313 18.92 13.13 -5.94
N ILE A 314 20.23 13.34 -5.83
CA ILE A 314 20.89 13.72 -4.57
C ILE A 314 20.40 15.09 -4.11
N GLU A 315 20.33 16.07 -5.02
CA GLU A 315 19.88 17.41 -4.66
C GLU A 315 18.40 17.44 -4.28
N ASP A 316 17.53 16.66 -4.94
CA ASP A 316 16.14 16.52 -4.52
C ASP A 316 16.02 15.95 -3.10
N ALA A 317 16.85 14.96 -2.75
CA ALA A 317 16.90 14.40 -1.40
C ALA A 317 17.39 15.43 -0.36
N LYS A 318 18.44 16.22 -0.69
CA LYS A 318 18.93 17.30 0.17
C LYS A 318 17.88 18.39 0.37
N GLU A 319 17.18 18.78 -0.70
CA GLU A 319 16.09 19.76 -0.63
C GLU A 319 15.00 19.30 0.35
N LEU A 320 14.58 18.05 0.26
CA LEU A 320 13.61 17.48 1.19
C LEU A 320 14.11 17.50 2.64
N LEU A 321 15.35 17.06 2.89
CA LEU A 321 15.91 17.03 4.25
C LEU A 321 16.09 18.44 4.83
N ARG A 322 16.51 19.41 4.02
CA ARG A 322 16.57 20.83 4.42
C ARG A 322 15.17 21.37 4.77
N ALA A 323 14.15 20.99 4.01
CA ALA A 323 12.76 21.38 4.27
C ALA A 323 12.21 20.75 5.56
N ILE A 324 12.50 19.46 5.82
CA ILE A 324 12.17 18.78 7.08
C ILE A 324 12.80 19.53 8.28
N LYS A 325 14.07 19.93 8.16
CA LYS A 325 14.77 20.68 9.20
C LYS A 325 14.16 22.08 9.39
N ALA A 326 13.87 22.80 8.29
CA ALA A 326 13.29 24.14 8.32
C ALA A 326 11.88 24.15 8.93
N GLU A 327 11.11 23.06 8.77
CA GLU A 327 9.81 22.86 9.41
C GLU A 327 9.91 22.57 10.92
N GLY A 328 11.13 22.38 11.45
CA GLY A 328 11.35 22.09 12.87
C GLY A 328 11.01 20.64 13.27
N LEU A 329 11.03 19.69 12.33
CA LEU A 329 10.85 18.26 12.60
C LEU A 329 12.21 17.64 12.99
N THR A 330 12.77 18.04 14.13
CA THR A 330 14.14 17.68 14.53
C THR A 330 14.23 16.56 15.57
N ASP A 331 13.15 16.25 16.27
CA ASP A 331 13.05 15.19 17.25
C ASP A 331 12.41 13.90 16.68
N ILE A 332 12.44 13.75 15.36
CA ILE A 332 11.95 12.58 14.66
C ILE A 332 13.06 11.55 14.44
N ARG A 333 12.66 10.31 14.22
CA ARG A 333 13.50 9.25 13.66
C ARG A 333 12.91 8.82 12.31
N TRP A 334 13.75 8.63 11.32
CA TRP A 334 13.28 8.11 10.06
C TRP A 334 14.24 7.08 9.47
N ALA A 335 13.68 6.20 8.65
CA ALA A 335 14.42 5.17 7.94
C ALA A 335 13.95 5.05 6.49
N ALA A 336 14.85 4.57 5.62
CA ALA A 336 14.58 4.37 4.21
C ALA A 336 15.51 3.32 3.60
N TYR A 337 15.14 2.79 2.44
CA TYR A 337 16.08 2.02 1.62
C TYR A 337 17.01 2.97 0.85
N ILE A 338 18.32 2.83 1.04
CA ILE A 338 19.33 3.69 0.43
C ILE A 338 20.44 2.83 -0.18
N ARG A 339 20.91 3.27 -1.34
CA ARG A 339 22.13 2.72 -1.95
C ARG A 339 23.33 3.53 -1.47
N ALA A 340 24.32 2.86 -0.91
CA ALA A 340 25.52 3.49 -0.36
C ALA A 340 26.36 4.25 -1.42
N ASP A 341 26.31 3.84 -2.68
CA ASP A 341 27.03 4.47 -3.81
C ASP A 341 26.41 5.81 -4.25
N ASN A 342 25.26 6.19 -3.72
CA ASN A 342 24.60 7.47 -3.97
C ASN A 342 24.71 8.45 -2.80
N LEU A 343 25.57 8.21 -1.82
CA LEU A 343 25.82 9.12 -0.70
C LEU A 343 26.97 10.07 -1.00
N ASP A 344 26.82 11.33 -0.57
CA ASP A 344 27.91 12.27 -0.43
C ASP A 344 27.99 12.81 1.01
N PRO A 345 29.11 13.46 1.42
CA PRO A 345 29.29 13.90 2.81
C PRO A 345 28.20 14.88 3.30
N GLU A 346 27.76 15.81 2.47
CA GLU A 346 26.72 16.78 2.84
C GLU A 346 25.38 16.09 3.06
N LEU A 347 25.01 15.17 2.17
CA LEU A 347 23.79 14.40 2.30
C LEU A 347 23.81 13.54 3.57
N ALA A 348 24.93 12.87 3.86
CA ALA A 348 25.10 12.08 5.07
C ALA A 348 24.95 12.95 6.34
N GLN A 349 25.50 14.15 6.34
CA GLN A 349 25.34 15.10 7.44
C GLN A 349 23.87 15.51 7.63
N LEU A 350 23.17 15.87 6.55
CA LEU A 350 21.74 16.21 6.59
C LEU A 350 20.88 15.05 7.09
N MET A 351 21.20 13.81 6.72
CA MET A 351 20.51 12.62 7.21
C MET A 351 20.62 12.49 8.74
N VAL A 352 21.83 12.67 9.28
CA VAL A 352 22.06 12.64 10.74
C VAL A 352 21.28 13.78 11.44
N GLU A 353 21.38 14.99 10.90
CA GLU A 353 20.73 16.18 11.47
C GLU A 353 19.21 16.11 11.47
N THR A 354 18.63 15.33 10.57
CA THR A 354 17.17 15.13 10.46
C THR A 354 16.68 13.83 11.12
N GLY A 355 17.57 13.09 11.80
CA GLY A 355 17.18 11.93 12.62
C GLY A 355 17.11 10.61 11.87
N MET A 356 17.91 10.40 10.83
CA MET A 356 18.03 9.08 10.20
C MET A 356 18.61 8.07 11.20
N SER A 357 17.97 6.90 11.31
CA SER A 357 18.33 5.82 12.24
C SER A 357 18.66 4.51 11.52
#